data_008571934efb91f99598bf3dbbc7649f
#
_entry.id   008571934efb91f99598bf3dbbc7649f
#
_cell.length_a   1.000
_cell.length_b   1.000
_cell.length_c   1.000
_cell.angle_alpha   90.00
_cell.angle_beta   90.00
_cell.angle_gamma   90.00
#
_symmetry.space_group_name_H-M   'P 1'
#
loop_
_entity.id
_entity.type
_entity.pdbx_description
1 polymer ?
#
loop_
_entity_poly.entity_id
_entity_poly.type
_entity_poly.pdbx_seq_one_letter_code
_entity_poly.pdbx_strand_id
1 'polypeptide(L)'
;MLFVRLILIPFAFVYGLIISLKNLFYKIGIYSTTDFDIPIICVGNLSFGGTGKTPHIEYIIRLLQQNFNIAVLSRGYRRKTKGYIFADENCTASTIGDEPFQIKNKFKNVAVAVSENRVLGVPELLGDAPQTQ
;
A
#
# COMPACT_ATOMS: atom_id res chain seq x y z
N MET A 1 -8.00 32.28 18.26
CA MET A 1 -8.36 31.08 17.47
C MET A 1 -9.35 31.33 16.32
N LEU A 2 -10.38 32.19 16.51
CA LEU A 2 -11.37 32.48 15.45
C LEU A 2 -10.75 33.16 14.23
N PHE A 3 -9.84 34.10 14.42
CA PHE A 3 -9.17 34.90 13.38
C PHE A 3 -8.33 34.02 12.41
N VAL A 4 -7.63 33.02 12.95
CA VAL A 4 -6.85 32.06 12.13
C VAL A 4 -7.77 31.20 11.26
N ARG A 5 -8.93 30.80 11.80
CA ARG A 5 -9.92 30.02 11.03
C ARG A 5 -10.50 30.83 9.87
N LEU A 6 -10.80 32.12 10.08
CA LEU A 6 -11.30 33.00 9.02
C LEU A 6 -10.30 33.19 7.88
N ILE A 7 -9.01 33.33 8.19
CA ILE A 7 -7.95 33.43 7.19
C ILE A 7 -7.78 32.13 6.39
N LEU A 8 -8.02 30.98 7.02
CA LEU A 8 -7.89 29.67 6.37
C LEU A 8 -9.08 29.26 5.50
N ILE A 9 -10.25 29.92 5.63
CA ILE A 9 -11.46 29.61 4.84
C ILE A 9 -11.20 29.65 3.33
N PRO A 10 -10.60 30.72 2.75
CA PRO A 10 -10.38 30.78 1.30
C PRO A 10 -9.42 29.66 0.81
N PHE A 11 -8.43 29.30 1.61
CA PHE A 11 -7.53 28.20 1.28
C PHE A 11 -8.24 26.84 1.33
N ALA A 12 -9.10 26.64 2.32
CA ALA A 12 -9.92 25.42 2.44
C ALA A 12 -10.90 25.31 1.26
N PHE A 13 -11.48 26.41 0.81
CA PHE A 13 -12.38 26.45 -0.35
C PHE A 13 -11.64 26.07 -1.64
N VAL A 14 -10.47 26.67 -1.89
CA VAL A 14 -9.63 26.34 -3.06
C VAL A 14 -9.20 24.88 -3.03
N TYR A 15 -8.76 24.38 -1.86
CA TYR A 15 -8.41 22.97 -1.69
C TYR A 15 -9.60 22.05 -1.97
N GLY A 16 -10.78 22.36 -1.44
CA GLY A 16 -12.01 21.61 -1.70
C GLY A 16 -12.38 21.58 -3.19
N LEU A 17 -12.23 22.71 -3.90
CA LEU A 17 -12.46 22.80 -5.32
C LEU A 17 -11.49 21.89 -6.12
N ILE A 18 -10.20 21.92 -5.79
CA ILE A 18 -9.17 21.08 -6.41
C ILE A 18 -9.50 19.59 -6.22
N ILE A 19 -9.87 19.17 -5.00
CA ILE A 19 -10.26 17.79 -4.71
C ILE A 19 -11.53 17.40 -5.48
N SER A 20 -12.52 18.29 -5.54
CA SER A 20 -13.77 18.04 -6.27
C SER A 20 -13.52 17.87 -7.77
N LEU A 21 -12.68 18.71 -8.37
CA LEU A 21 -12.26 18.59 -9.77
C LEU A 21 -11.50 17.28 -10.02
N LYS A 22 -10.57 16.93 -9.14
CA LYS A 22 -9.85 15.65 -9.23
C LYS A 22 -10.83 14.47 -9.19
N ASN A 23 -11.78 14.46 -8.26
CA ASN A 23 -12.79 13.40 -8.16
C ASN A 23 -13.69 13.34 -9.41
N LEU A 24 -14.04 14.51 -9.98
CA LEU A 24 -14.77 14.57 -11.23
C LEU A 24 -13.98 13.93 -12.38
N PHE A 25 -12.69 14.21 -12.49
CA PHE A 25 -11.82 13.63 -13.53
C PHE A 25 -11.72 12.10 -13.44
N TYR A 26 -11.75 11.53 -12.23
CA TYR A 26 -11.89 10.08 -12.07
C TYR A 26 -13.26 9.57 -12.53
N LYS A 27 -14.36 10.28 -12.20
CA LYS A 27 -15.73 9.88 -12.59
C LYS A 27 -15.96 9.90 -14.10
N ILE A 28 -15.40 10.89 -14.81
CA ILE A 28 -15.54 11.03 -16.26
C ILE A 28 -14.47 10.25 -17.05
N GLY A 29 -13.62 9.47 -16.36
CA GLY A 29 -12.64 8.58 -16.99
C GLY A 29 -11.39 9.27 -17.55
N ILE A 30 -11.15 10.57 -17.25
CA ILE A 30 -9.91 11.24 -17.61
C ILE A 30 -8.72 10.63 -16.86
N TYR A 31 -8.92 10.30 -15.58
CA TYR A 31 -7.95 9.51 -14.81
C TYR A 31 -8.39 8.05 -14.81
N SER A 32 -7.50 7.17 -15.30
CA SER A 32 -7.76 5.74 -15.30
C SER A 32 -7.67 5.15 -13.89
N THR A 33 -8.62 4.30 -13.56
CA THR A 33 -8.55 3.37 -12.42
C THR A 33 -8.19 1.99 -12.96
N THR A 34 -7.42 1.25 -12.19
CA THR A 34 -7.09 -0.15 -12.52
C THR A 34 -7.80 -1.04 -11.52
N ASP A 35 -8.65 -1.92 -12.01
CA ASP A 35 -9.31 -2.94 -11.23
C ASP A 35 -8.58 -4.28 -11.42
N PHE A 36 -8.55 -5.08 -10.38
CA PHE A 36 -7.94 -6.40 -10.38
C PHE A 36 -8.98 -7.43 -9.94
N ASP A 37 -9.05 -8.57 -10.63
CA ASP A 37 -9.98 -9.67 -10.33
C ASP A 37 -9.58 -10.50 -9.10
N ILE A 38 -9.00 -9.84 -8.10
CA ILE A 38 -8.60 -10.44 -6.82
C ILE A 38 -9.04 -9.56 -5.65
N PRO A 39 -9.37 -10.15 -4.50
CA PRO A 39 -9.67 -9.37 -3.31
C PRO A 39 -8.40 -8.66 -2.79
N ILE A 40 -8.45 -7.35 -2.69
CA ILE A 40 -7.34 -6.52 -2.19
C ILE A 40 -7.76 -5.80 -0.91
N ILE A 41 -6.99 -6.02 0.15
CA ILE A 41 -7.14 -5.31 1.42
C ILE A 41 -6.05 -4.24 1.53
N CYS A 42 -6.44 -2.97 1.54
CA CYS A 42 -5.51 -1.86 1.71
C CYS A 42 -5.41 -1.43 3.18
N VAL A 43 -4.20 -1.48 3.73
CA VAL A 43 -3.90 -0.95 5.07
C VAL A 43 -3.08 0.32 4.93
N GLY A 44 -3.66 1.44 5.32
CA GLY A 44 -3.04 2.76 5.19
C GLY A 44 -3.19 3.62 6.46
N ASN A 45 -2.57 4.79 6.45
CA ASN A 45 -2.69 5.80 7.51
C ASN A 45 -3.37 7.06 6.99
N LEU A 46 -4.20 7.65 7.82
CA LEU A 46 -4.74 9.00 7.64
C LEU A 46 -3.89 10.07 8.34
N SER A 47 -2.99 9.67 9.22
CA SER A 47 -2.11 10.58 9.99
C SER A 47 -0.65 10.19 9.86
N PHE A 48 0.25 11.16 10.10
CA PHE A 48 1.69 10.90 10.17
C PHE A 48 2.05 10.24 11.51
N GLY A 49 2.96 9.25 11.46
CA GLY A 49 3.53 8.59 12.64
C GLY A 49 3.23 7.10 12.76
N GLY A 50 3.68 6.50 13.84
CA GLY A 50 3.58 5.08 14.16
C GLY A 50 2.16 4.67 14.59
N THR A 51 1.20 4.65 13.66
CA THR A 51 -0.21 4.37 13.93
C THR A 51 -0.55 2.88 14.00
N GLY A 52 0.45 2.02 14.16
CA GLY A 52 0.22 0.57 14.33
C GLY A 52 -0.15 -0.20 13.05
N LYS A 53 0.23 0.29 11.85
CA LYS A 53 -0.02 -0.44 10.60
C LYS A 53 0.50 -1.86 10.62
N THR A 54 1.76 -2.06 10.98
CA THR A 54 2.41 -3.36 10.99
C THR A 54 1.67 -4.38 11.87
N PRO A 55 1.29 -4.07 13.12
CA PRO A 55 0.44 -4.96 13.93
C PRO A 55 -0.90 -5.30 13.28
N HIS A 56 -1.56 -4.36 12.60
CA HIS A 56 -2.82 -4.63 11.90
C HIS A 56 -2.63 -5.55 10.71
N ILE A 57 -1.58 -5.34 9.90
CA ILE A 57 -1.22 -6.23 8.79
C ILE A 57 -0.94 -7.64 9.31
N GLU A 58 -0.14 -7.78 10.36
CA GLU A 58 0.15 -9.07 10.97
C GLU A 58 -1.10 -9.77 11.51
N TYR A 59 -2.03 -9.02 12.10
CA TYR A 59 -3.31 -9.56 12.56
C TYR A 59 -4.15 -10.09 11.39
N ILE A 60 -4.27 -9.32 10.31
CA ILE A 60 -5.01 -9.74 9.10
C ILE A 60 -4.38 -10.99 8.49
N ILE A 61 -3.05 -11.03 8.38
CA ILE A 61 -2.33 -12.22 7.88
C ILE A 61 -2.68 -13.45 8.72
N ARG A 62 -2.59 -13.36 10.05
CA ARG A 62 -2.91 -14.49 10.94
C ARG A 62 -4.36 -14.97 10.82
N LEU A 63 -5.27 -14.03 10.60
CA LEU A 63 -6.70 -14.35 10.46
C LEU A 63 -6.98 -15.09 9.15
N LEU A 64 -6.32 -14.71 8.07
CA LEU A 64 -6.64 -15.19 6.73
C LEU A 64 -5.75 -16.33 6.23
N GLN A 65 -4.51 -16.47 6.72
CA GLN A 65 -3.52 -17.42 6.20
C GLN A 65 -3.92 -18.90 6.33
N GLN A 66 -4.91 -19.21 7.17
CA GLN A 66 -5.40 -20.58 7.34
C GLN A 66 -6.32 -21.02 6.19
N ASN A 67 -7.00 -20.07 5.56
CA ASN A 67 -8.02 -20.33 4.55
C ASN A 67 -7.65 -19.79 3.15
N PHE A 68 -6.67 -18.89 3.08
CA PHE A 68 -6.32 -18.21 1.84
C PHE A 68 -4.79 -18.16 1.65
N ASN A 69 -4.37 -18.21 0.41
CA ASN A 69 -3.00 -17.87 0.04
C ASN A 69 -2.85 -16.35 0.03
N ILE A 70 -1.93 -15.82 0.82
CA ILE A 70 -1.77 -14.38 1.02
C ILE A 70 -0.49 -13.89 0.37
N ALA A 71 -0.60 -12.77 -0.32
CA ALA A 71 0.55 -11.97 -0.74
C ALA A 71 0.48 -10.56 -0.13
N VAL A 72 1.62 -10.02 0.21
CA VAL A 72 1.77 -8.66 0.76
C VAL A 72 2.60 -7.82 -0.19
N LEU A 73 2.00 -6.75 -0.71
CA LEU A 73 2.68 -5.75 -1.52
C LEU A 73 2.89 -4.47 -0.71
N SER A 74 4.14 -4.15 -0.41
CA SER A 74 4.53 -2.93 0.29
C SER A 74 5.22 -1.94 -0.64
N ARG A 75 5.33 -0.68 -0.21
CA ARG A 75 6.15 0.32 -0.91
C ARG A 75 7.65 0.11 -0.69
N GLY A 76 8.03 -0.54 0.41
CA GLY A 76 9.42 -0.68 0.80
C GLY A 76 10.01 0.67 1.28
N TYR A 77 9.40 1.27 2.31
CA TYR A 77 9.88 2.55 2.84
C TYR A 77 11.34 2.45 3.32
N ARG A 78 12.18 3.43 2.96
CA ARG A 78 13.63 3.54 3.25
C ARG A 78 14.50 2.44 2.64
N ARG A 79 14.00 1.61 1.72
CA ARG A 79 14.87 0.69 0.97
C ARG A 79 15.83 1.45 0.05
N LYS A 80 16.97 0.83 -0.24
CA LYS A 80 17.98 1.40 -1.16
C LYS A 80 17.73 1.06 -2.63
N THR A 81 16.88 0.09 -2.89
CA THR A 81 16.51 -0.40 -4.23
C THR A 81 15.33 0.36 -4.80
N LYS A 82 15.05 0.20 -6.09
CA LYS A 82 13.91 0.75 -6.82
C LYS A 82 13.22 -0.33 -7.65
N GLY A 83 11.98 -0.04 -8.06
CA GLY A 83 11.17 -0.93 -8.89
C GLY A 83 10.52 -2.06 -8.08
N TYR A 84 10.00 -3.05 -8.79
CA TYR A 84 9.45 -4.25 -8.18
C TYR A 84 10.57 -5.19 -7.70
N ILE A 85 10.40 -5.77 -6.52
CA ILE A 85 11.27 -6.83 -5.99
C ILE A 85 10.40 -7.82 -5.23
N PHE A 86 10.47 -9.09 -5.64
CA PHE A 86 9.94 -10.21 -4.88
C PHE A 86 10.92 -10.59 -3.77
N ALA A 87 10.42 -10.76 -2.55
CA ALA A 87 11.24 -11.07 -1.39
C ALA A 87 11.63 -12.55 -1.35
N ASP A 88 12.82 -12.85 -1.79
CA ASP A 88 13.47 -14.18 -1.70
C ASP A 88 14.14 -14.38 -0.31
N GLU A 89 14.90 -15.47 -0.18
CA GLU A 89 15.64 -15.79 1.05
C GLU A 89 16.86 -14.89 1.28
N ASN A 90 17.39 -14.25 0.22
CA ASN A 90 18.57 -13.39 0.29
C ASN A 90 18.23 -11.92 0.56
N CYS A 91 16.93 -11.57 0.60
CA CYS A 91 16.49 -10.22 0.86
C CYS A 91 16.88 -9.73 2.26
N THR A 92 17.19 -8.46 2.35
CA THR A 92 17.54 -7.77 3.59
C THR A 92 16.62 -6.56 3.80
N ALA A 93 16.60 -6.00 5.01
CA ALA A 93 15.89 -4.76 5.29
C ALA A 93 16.36 -3.60 4.39
N SER A 94 17.61 -3.60 3.95
CA SER A 94 18.12 -2.58 3.03
C SER A 94 17.61 -2.74 1.59
N THR A 95 17.25 -3.95 1.17
CA THR A 95 16.75 -4.23 -0.18
C THR A 95 15.25 -4.08 -0.30
N ILE A 96 14.48 -4.49 0.69
CA ILE A 96 13.01 -4.46 0.63
C ILE A 96 12.35 -3.52 1.64
N GLY A 97 13.10 -2.99 2.62
CA GLY A 97 12.60 -2.16 3.71
C GLY A 97 12.31 -2.95 4.99
N ASP A 98 12.30 -2.27 6.13
CA ASP A 98 12.19 -2.91 7.45
C ASP A 98 10.87 -3.67 7.64
N GLU A 99 9.74 -3.05 7.29
CA GLU A 99 8.40 -3.64 7.47
C GLU A 99 8.19 -4.90 6.61
N PRO A 100 8.42 -4.89 5.28
CA PRO A 100 8.33 -6.09 4.47
C PRO A 100 9.29 -7.20 4.90
N PHE A 101 10.51 -6.83 5.31
CA PHE A 101 11.50 -7.78 5.82
C PHE A 101 11.02 -8.46 7.12
N GLN A 102 10.43 -7.70 8.05
CA GLN A 102 9.83 -8.25 9.26
C GLN A 102 8.69 -9.23 8.94
N ILE A 103 7.79 -8.87 8.02
CA ILE A 103 6.67 -9.71 7.59
C ILE A 103 7.19 -11.02 6.97
N LYS A 104 8.15 -10.93 6.04
CA LYS A 104 8.78 -12.09 5.39
C LYS A 104 9.41 -13.07 6.38
N ASN A 105 10.12 -12.55 7.39
CA ASN A 105 10.74 -13.38 8.41
C ASN A 105 9.73 -14.06 9.34
N LYS A 106 8.63 -13.38 9.63
CA LYS A 106 7.61 -13.84 10.57
C LYS A 106 6.62 -14.83 9.94
N PHE A 107 6.29 -14.64 8.68
CA PHE A 107 5.28 -15.41 7.96
C PHE A 107 5.90 -16.09 6.73
N LYS A 108 6.45 -17.29 6.94
CA LYS A 108 7.20 -18.02 5.89
C LYS A 108 6.36 -18.44 4.68
N ASN A 109 5.04 -18.64 4.89
CA ASN A 109 4.10 -19.06 3.86
C ASN A 109 3.40 -17.88 3.14
N VAL A 110 3.79 -16.64 3.44
CA VAL A 110 3.24 -15.44 2.82
C VAL A 110 4.21 -14.90 1.78
N ALA A 111 3.72 -14.74 0.56
CA ALA A 111 4.49 -14.08 -0.48
C ALA A 111 4.61 -12.58 -0.15
N VAL A 112 5.81 -12.03 -0.23
CA VAL A 112 6.08 -10.62 0.05
C VAL A 112 6.78 -10.00 -1.14
N ALA A 113 6.30 -8.86 -1.60
CA ALA A 113 6.97 -8.06 -2.61
C ALA A 113 6.91 -6.57 -2.28
N VAL A 114 7.76 -5.81 -2.92
CA VAL A 114 7.80 -4.35 -2.78
C VAL A 114 7.80 -3.68 -4.15
N SER A 115 7.01 -2.60 -4.28
CA SER A 115 6.98 -1.75 -5.47
C SER A 115 6.51 -0.35 -5.11
N GLU A 116 7.12 0.69 -5.67
CA GLU A 116 6.64 2.07 -5.54
C GLU A 116 5.32 2.24 -6.28
N ASN A 117 5.20 1.62 -7.46
CA ASN A 117 3.99 1.62 -8.27
C ASN A 117 3.20 0.34 -8.02
N ARG A 118 2.13 0.45 -7.23
CA ARG A 118 1.29 -0.69 -6.90
C ARG A 118 0.48 -1.25 -8.07
N VAL A 119 0.14 -0.39 -9.02
CA VAL A 119 -0.60 -0.81 -10.23
C VAL A 119 0.23 -1.77 -11.08
N LEU A 120 1.53 -1.52 -11.19
CA LEU A 120 2.47 -2.43 -11.85
C LEU A 120 2.87 -3.61 -10.96
N GLY A 121 3.02 -3.36 -9.66
CA GLY A 121 3.47 -4.39 -8.71
C GLY A 121 2.47 -5.50 -8.44
N VAL A 122 1.16 -5.26 -8.58
CA VAL A 122 0.15 -6.32 -8.38
C VAL A 122 0.23 -7.40 -9.45
N PRO A 123 0.25 -7.10 -10.77
CA PRO A 123 0.41 -8.12 -11.79
C PRO A 123 1.73 -8.92 -11.69
N GLU A 124 2.84 -8.22 -11.37
CA GLU A 124 4.14 -8.88 -11.18
C GLU A 124 4.10 -9.84 -9.98
N LEU A 125 3.49 -9.40 -8.86
CA LEU A 125 3.31 -10.27 -7.68
C LEU A 125 2.44 -11.49 -7.97
N LEU A 126 1.38 -11.35 -8.77
CA LEU A 126 0.54 -12.48 -9.19
C LEU A 126 1.29 -13.45 -10.11
N GLY A 127 2.22 -12.95 -10.92
CA GLY A 127 3.10 -13.79 -11.74
C GLY A 127 4.10 -14.61 -10.93
N ASP A 128 4.69 -13.99 -9.90
CA ASP A 128 5.69 -14.63 -9.03
C ASP A 128 5.06 -15.54 -7.96
N ALA A 129 3.82 -15.27 -7.58
CA ALA A 129 3.08 -16.03 -6.57
C ALA A 129 1.71 -16.50 -7.10
N PRO A 130 1.65 -17.35 -8.12
CA PRO A 130 0.40 -17.74 -8.80
C PRO A 130 -0.60 -18.47 -7.92
N GLN A 131 -0.21 -18.93 -6.74
CA GLN A 131 -1.07 -19.62 -5.78
C GLN A 131 -1.83 -18.64 -4.84
N THR A 132 -1.72 -17.36 -5.05
CA THR A 132 -2.39 -16.31 -4.26
C THR A 132 -3.79 -15.94 -4.81
N GLN A 133 -4.51 -16.92 -5.32
CA GLN A 133 -5.90 -16.76 -5.76
C GLN A 133 -6.89 -17.15 -4.69
#